data_7d1a80803f948988ce5348ee3e0acce9
#
_entry.id   7d1a80803f948988ce5348ee3e0acce9
#
_cell.length_a   1.000
_cell.length_b   1.000
_cell.length_c   1.000
_cell.angle_alpha   90.00
_cell.angle_beta   90.00
_cell.angle_gamma   90.00
#
_symmetry.space_group_name_H-M   'P 1'
#
loop_
_entity.id
_entity.type
_entity.pdbx_description
1 polymer ?
#
loop_
_entity_poly.entity_id
_entity_poly.type
_entity_poly.pdbx_seq_one_letter_code
_entity_poly.pdbx_strand_id
1 'polypeptide(L)'
;MSKRATTQNSLNSNKILYLCICNTTEFMAIDLDYIRHLAENHEGVDVEFKETTGQLNRGMETLCGMINGSGGIVVFGVSNKGKIIGQEIGDKTTREIGEAINKFDPAVDIQPMYARLDNSDKYIIAFQTDGLETDKPYMWDGKPYHRHDSVTSVMPREKFIRLHEHQHGLKYKWENEVNATLKIEDLDERMIMNVVHGAVRRGRLSNDALNDSVSTLLTRLNLVKNGSVCNSAAVLFGKDFSDYPQCRLRLARFKGTDKQYFIDNQQHVGNIFQLVDAAMAFFFKHLN
;
A
#
# COMPACT_ATOMS: atom_id res chain seq x y z
N MET A 1 -32.04 36.29 -28.65
CA MET A 1 -31.79 36.18 -27.23
C MET A 1 -30.61 35.25 -27.01
N SER A 2 -29.48 35.86 -26.73
CA SER A 2 -28.18 35.21 -26.56
C SER A 2 -28.06 34.64 -25.16
N LYS A 3 -27.60 33.37 -25.01
CA LYS A 3 -27.10 32.85 -23.75
C LYS A 3 -25.61 32.55 -23.92
N ARG A 4 -24.81 33.36 -23.25
CA ARG A 4 -23.37 33.17 -23.05
C ARG A 4 -23.15 31.89 -22.26
N ALA A 5 -22.28 31.00 -22.77
CA ALA A 5 -21.68 29.91 -22.03
C ALA A 5 -20.32 30.37 -21.49
N THR A 6 -20.15 30.29 -20.19
CA THR A 6 -18.96 30.62 -19.45
C THR A 6 -18.01 29.43 -19.53
N THR A 7 -16.84 29.66 -20.09
CA THR A 7 -15.73 28.69 -20.19
C THR A 7 -15.00 28.67 -18.83
N GLN A 8 -15.05 27.56 -18.11
CA GLN A 8 -14.10 27.27 -17.03
C GLN A 8 -13.01 26.37 -17.61
N ASN A 9 -11.82 26.91 -17.70
CA ASN A 9 -10.58 26.16 -17.93
C ASN A 9 -10.25 25.36 -16.68
N SER A 10 -10.25 24.03 -16.78
CA SER A 10 -9.51 23.15 -15.92
C SER A 10 -8.54 22.36 -16.79
N LEU A 11 -7.27 22.65 -16.63
CA LEU A 11 -6.16 21.86 -17.13
C LEU A 11 -6.24 20.46 -16.51
N ASN A 12 -6.54 19.45 -17.30
CA ASN A 12 -6.35 18.06 -16.95
C ASN A 12 -5.88 17.29 -18.18
N SER A 13 -4.64 16.82 -18.07
CA SER A 13 -3.98 15.69 -18.76
C SER A 13 -4.78 15.07 -19.93
N ASN A 14 -4.36 15.36 -21.15
CA ASN A 14 -4.80 14.69 -22.35
C ASN A 14 -4.32 13.22 -22.34
N LYS A 15 -5.14 12.32 -21.84
CA LYS A 15 -5.11 10.90 -22.23
C LYS A 15 -5.96 10.77 -23.50
N ILE A 16 -5.34 10.84 -24.67
CA ILE A 16 -6.03 10.53 -25.93
C ILE A 16 -5.85 9.03 -26.18
N LEU A 17 -6.89 8.26 -25.88
CA LEU A 17 -7.00 6.87 -26.25
C LEU A 17 -7.67 6.79 -27.63
N TYR A 18 -6.94 6.47 -28.69
CA TYR A 18 -7.52 6.17 -30.00
C TYR A 18 -7.69 4.66 -30.15
N LEU A 19 -8.96 4.20 -30.12
CA LEU A 19 -9.33 2.87 -30.59
C LEU A 19 -9.42 2.90 -32.11
N CYS A 20 -8.49 2.24 -32.78
CA CYS A 20 -8.60 1.96 -34.22
C CYS A 20 -9.04 0.50 -34.40
N ILE A 21 -10.25 0.29 -34.88
CA ILE A 21 -10.79 -1.05 -35.15
C ILE A 21 -10.33 -1.47 -36.55
N CYS A 22 -9.34 -2.37 -36.62
CA CYS A 22 -9.04 -3.16 -37.80
C CYS A 22 -8.72 -4.59 -37.41
N ASN A 23 -9.43 -5.53 -38.07
CA ASN A 23 -9.29 -6.97 -37.92
C ASN A 23 -7.87 -7.45 -38.26
N THR A 24 -7.07 -7.72 -37.26
CA THR A 24 -5.95 -8.69 -37.16
C THR A 24 -5.23 -8.39 -35.84
N THR A 25 -5.17 -9.32 -34.89
CA THR A 25 -4.49 -9.28 -33.58
C THR A 25 -4.40 -7.86 -32.99
N GLU A 26 -5.38 -7.44 -32.19
CA GLU A 26 -5.45 -6.07 -31.63
C GLU A 26 -4.29 -5.84 -30.65
N PHE A 27 -3.24 -5.25 -31.14
CA PHE A 27 -2.20 -4.66 -30.29
C PHE A 27 -2.72 -3.31 -29.74
N MET A 28 -2.56 -3.06 -28.46
CA MET A 28 -2.76 -1.70 -27.93
C MET A 28 -1.80 -0.74 -28.64
N ALA A 29 -2.34 0.32 -29.24
CA ALA A 29 -1.54 1.28 -29.99
C ALA A 29 -1.05 2.41 -29.08
N ILE A 30 0.21 2.84 -29.29
CA ILE A 30 0.75 4.07 -28.71
C ILE A 30 1.09 5.06 -29.85
N ASP A 31 0.91 6.34 -29.59
CA ASP A 31 1.19 7.39 -30.59
C ASP A 31 2.70 7.55 -30.79
N LEU A 32 3.15 7.51 -32.05
CA LEU A 32 4.54 7.68 -32.41
C LEU A 32 5.05 9.11 -32.14
N ASP A 33 4.19 10.12 -32.28
CA ASP A 33 4.55 11.51 -31.97
C ASP A 33 4.76 11.71 -30.47
N TYR A 34 3.99 11.01 -29.65
CA TYR A 34 4.24 10.97 -28.20
C TYR A 34 5.62 10.36 -27.88
N ILE A 35 5.98 9.26 -28.53
CA ILE A 35 7.32 8.66 -28.36
C ILE A 35 8.43 9.61 -28.83
N ARG A 36 8.23 10.34 -29.93
CA ARG A 36 9.18 11.36 -30.41
C ARG A 36 9.39 12.46 -29.38
N HIS A 37 8.31 12.95 -28.81
CA HIS A 37 8.37 13.94 -27.72
C HIS A 37 9.10 13.45 -26.47
N LEU A 38 8.86 12.20 -26.05
CA LEU A 38 9.60 11.59 -24.94
C LEU A 38 11.10 11.50 -25.25
N ALA A 39 11.44 11.10 -26.48
CA ALA A 39 12.82 10.93 -26.92
C ALA A 39 13.63 12.25 -26.97
N GLU A 40 12.97 13.38 -27.20
CA GLU A 40 13.57 14.73 -27.14
C GLU A 40 13.89 15.18 -25.69
N ASN A 41 13.11 14.71 -24.71
CA ASN A 41 13.24 15.12 -23.29
C ASN A 41 14.19 14.24 -22.47
N HIS A 42 14.79 13.21 -23.06
CA HIS A 42 15.75 12.28 -22.44
C HIS A 42 15.17 11.37 -21.34
N GLU A 43 16.01 10.44 -20.87
CA GLU A 43 15.68 9.54 -19.77
C GLU A 43 15.60 10.30 -18.44
N GLY A 44 14.70 9.85 -17.56
CA GLY A 44 14.47 10.46 -16.25
C GLY A 44 13.88 9.47 -15.25
N VAL A 45 13.25 9.99 -14.20
CA VAL A 45 12.60 9.19 -13.17
C VAL A 45 11.50 8.28 -13.73
N ASP A 46 10.78 8.78 -14.73
CA ASP A 46 9.55 8.22 -15.30
C ASP A 46 9.70 7.75 -16.75
N VAL A 47 10.87 7.91 -17.38
CA VAL A 47 11.11 7.48 -18.77
C VAL A 47 12.40 6.68 -18.84
N GLU A 48 12.34 5.55 -19.53
CA GLU A 48 13.50 4.69 -19.82
C GLU A 48 13.48 4.21 -21.26
N PHE A 49 14.62 4.29 -21.96
CA PHE A 49 14.80 3.81 -23.31
C PHE A 49 15.65 2.54 -23.36
N LYS A 50 15.30 1.64 -24.27
CA LYS A 50 16.06 0.44 -24.60
C LYS A 50 16.12 0.29 -26.12
N GLU A 51 17.28 -0.04 -26.65
CA GLU A 51 17.45 -0.13 -28.09
C GLU A 51 16.67 -1.30 -28.70
N THR A 52 16.62 -2.43 -27.98
CA THR A 52 15.93 -3.64 -28.44
C THR A 52 15.42 -4.47 -27.26
N THR A 53 14.53 -5.43 -27.54
CA THR A 53 14.10 -6.46 -26.58
C THR A 53 15.21 -7.44 -26.18
N GLY A 54 16.41 -7.38 -26.75
CA GLY A 54 17.60 -8.01 -26.16
C GLY A 54 17.91 -7.50 -24.75
N GLN A 55 17.37 -6.31 -24.39
CA GLN A 55 17.47 -5.71 -23.06
C GLN A 55 16.15 -5.84 -22.25
N LEU A 56 15.26 -6.78 -22.62
CA LEU A 56 13.93 -6.92 -22.01
C LEU A 56 14.01 -7.06 -20.48
N ASN A 57 14.91 -7.89 -19.97
CA ASN A 57 15.07 -8.08 -18.54
C ASN A 57 15.37 -6.76 -17.81
N ARG A 58 16.30 -5.96 -18.33
CA ARG A 58 16.62 -4.65 -17.74
C ARG A 58 15.46 -3.66 -17.85
N GLY A 59 14.69 -3.73 -18.93
CA GLY A 59 13.46 -2.94 -19.07
C GLY A 59 12.42 -3.34 -18.02
N MET A 60 12.25 -4.62 -17.74
CA MET A 60 11.31 -5.11 -16.73
C MET A 60 11.76 -4.80 -15.30
N GLU A 61 13.07 -4.85 -15.02
CA GLU A 61 13.64 -4.38 -13.75
C GLU A 61 13.29 -2.90 -13.52
N THR A 62 13.43 -2.07 -14.56
CA THR A 62 13.08 -0.65 -14.50
C THR A 62 11.59 -0.45 -14.34
N LEU A 63 10.77 -1.19 -15.09
CA LEU A 63 9.31 -1.15 -14.96
C LEU A 63 8.87 -1.52 -13.53
N CYS A 64 9.47 -2.54 -12.93
CA CYS A 64 9.25 -2.90 -11.53
C CYS A 64 9.59 -1.74 -10.58
N GLY A 65 10.72 -1.07 -10.82
CA GLY A 65 11.09 0.13 -10.06
C GLY A 65 10.08 1.27 -10.19
N MET A 66 9.52 1.47 -11.38
CA MET A 66 8.47 2.46 -11.67
C MET A 66 7.14 2.10 -11.01
N ILE A 67 6.73 0.82 -11.03
CA ILE A 67 5.54 0.31 -10.33
C ILE A 67 5.64 0.59 -8.82
N ASN A 68 6.81 0.34 -8.24
CA ASN A 68 7.08 0.62 -6.82
C ASN A 68 7.23 2.11 -6.50
N GLY A 69 7.41 2.95 -7.53
CA GLY A 69 7.50 4.41 -7.45
C GLY A 69 6.20 5.12 -7.84
N SER A 70 6.35 6.16 -8.64
CA SER A 70 5.27 7.05 -9.10
C SER A 70 4.74 6.66 -10.50
N GLY A 71 5.20 5.55 -11.05
CA GLY A 71 4.88 5.15 -12.43
C GLY A 71 5.95 5.59 -13.41
N GLY A 72 5.65 5.42 -14.70
CA GLY A 72 6.51 5.78 -15.81
C GLY A 72 6.31 4.90 -17.03
N ILE A 73 7.20 5.06 -18.00
CA ILE A 73 7.17 4.36 -19.28
C ILE A 73 8.55 3.79 -19.63
N VAL A 74 8.57 2.53 -20.05
CA VAL A 74 9.76 1.88 -20.62
C VAL A 74 9.51 1.66 -22.10
N VAL A 75 10.39 2.16 -22.95
CA VAL A 75 10.25 2.15 -24.41
C VAL A 75 11.41 1.39 -25.04
N PHE A 76 11.08 0.39 -25.85
CA PHE A 76 12.04 -0.39 -26.65
C PHE A 76 12.01 0.05 -28.11
N GLY A 77 13.17 0.11 -28.73
CA GLY A 77 13.37 0.62 -30.11
C GLY A 77 13.85 2.07 -30.15
N VAL A 78 14.29 2.62 -29.02
CA VAL A 78 14.88 3.95 -28.90
C VAL A 78 16.24 3.84 -28.21
N SER A 79 17.27 4.52 -28.80
CA SER A 79 18.59 4.55 -28.17
C SER A 79 18.63 5.51 -26.98
N ASN A 80 19.64 5.36 -26.11
CA ASN A 80 19.86 6.27 -24.97
C ASN A 80 20.08 7.74 -25.37
N LYS A 81 20.31 8.01 -26.66
CA LYS A 81 20.42 9.37 -27.22
C LYS A 81 19.10 9.89 -27.79
N GLY A 82 17.99 9.20 -27.56
CA GLY A 82 16.68 9.58 -28.10
C GLY A 82 16.48 9.25 -29.60
N LYS A 83 17.42 8.53 -30.25
CA LYS A 83 17.23 8.16 -31.66
C LYS A 83 16.26 6.99 -31.75
N ILE A 84 15.18 7.18 -32.52
CA ILE A 84 14.20 6.12 -32.80
C ILE A 84 14.81 5.17 -33.84
N ILE A 85 14.92 3.90 -33.49
CA ILE A 85 15.55 2.83 -34.29
C ILE A 85 14.48 1.84 -34.74
N GLY A 86 13.54 1.51 -33.86
CA GLY A 86 12.56 0.45 -34.00
C GLY A 86 13.20 -0.94 -34.07
N GLN A 87 12.36 -1.97 -33.93
CA GLN A 87 12.77 -3.37 -34.04
C GLN A 87 11.70 -4.21 -34.71
N GLU A 88 12.10 -5.33 -35.28
CA GLU A 88 11.17 -6.33 -35.80
C GLU A 88 10.49 -7.08 -34.67
N ILE A 89 9.22 -7.41 -34.87
CA ILE A 89 8.42 -8.19 -33.90
C ILE A 89 8.00 -9.48 -34.56
N GLY A 90 8.38 -10.59 -33.98
CA GLY A 90 7.93 -11.93 -34.37
C GLY A 90 7.33 -12.66 -33.18
N ASP A 91 6.79 -13.87 -33.43
CA ASP A 91 6.16 -14.72 -32.41
C ASP A 91 7.06 -14.97 -31.20
N LYS A 92 8.37 -15.08 -31.44
CA LYS A 92 9.37 -15.23 -30.37
C LYS A 92 9.37 -14.01 -29.45
N THR A 93 9.39 -12.80 -30.01
CA THR A 93 9.39 -11.54 -29.25
C THR A 93 8.13 -11.41 -28.39
N THR A 94 6.97 -11.70 -28.97
CA THR A 94 5.68 -11.64 -28.26
C THR A 94 5.62 -12.63 -27.09
N ARG A 95 6.14 -13.85 -27.30
CA ARG A 95 6.20 -14.87 -26.24
C ARG A 95 7.15 -14.45 -25.11
N GLU A 96 8.36 -13.97 -25.45
CA GLU A 96 9.34 -13.52 -24.46
C GLU A 96 8.79 -12.35 -23.62
N ILE A 97 8.04 -11.43 -24.22
CA ILE A 97 7.35 -10.36 -23.51
C ILE A 97 6.32 -10.92 -22.53
N GLY A 98 5.47 -11.85 -22.97
CA GLY A 98 4.48 -12.48 -22.09
C GLY A 98 5.12 -13.21 -20.91
N GLU A 99 6.19 -13.97 -21.18
CA GLU A 99 6.96 -14.66 -20.13
C GLU A 99 7.59 -13.67 -19.13
N ALA A 100 8.08 -12.52 -19.60
CA ALA A 100 8.68 -11.50 -18.76
C ALA A 100 7.63 -10.80 -17.87
N ILE A 101 6.44 -10.51 -18.38
CA ILE A 101 5.32 -9.94 -17.61
C ILE A 101 4.86 -10.91 -16.52
N ASN A 102 4.78 -12.21 -16.83
CA ASN A 102 4.38 -13.24 -15.88
C ASN A 102 5.34 -13.43 -14.69
N LYS A 103 6.52 -12.82 -14.71
CA LYS A 103 7.48 -12.86 -13.60
C LYS A 103 7.23 -11.80 -12.52
N PHE A 104 6.24 -10.93 -12.70
CA PHE A 104 5.85 -9.99 -11.65
C PHE A 104 5.10 -10.69 -10.52
N ASP A 105 5.46 -10.34 -9.29
CA ASP A 105 4.80 -10.78 -8.06
C ASP A 105 4.61 -9.57 -7.11
N PRO A 106 3.38 -9.20 -6.76
CA PRO A 106 2.11 -9.69 -7.30
C PRO A 106 1.97 -9.51 -8.82
N ALA A 107 1.08 -10.31 -9.44
CA ALA A 107 0.80 -10.18 -10.87
C ALA A 107 0.31 -8.78 -11.23
N VAL A 108 0.76 -8.27 -12.38
CA VAL A 108 0.41 -6.93 -12.88
C VAL A 108 -0.40 -7.01 -14.16
N ASP A 109 -1.37 -6.11 -14.31
CA ASP A 109 -2.14 -5.96 -15.55
C ASP A 109 -1.52 -4.84 -16.40
N ILE A 110 -0.35 -5.12 -16.98
CA ILE A 110 0.36 -4.21 -17.86
C ILE A 110 0.44 -4.86 -19.24
N GLN A 111 -0.11 -4.16 -20.22
CA GLN A 111 -0.12 -4.62 -21.61
C GLN A 111 0.96 -3.91 -22.42
N PRO A 112 1.66 -4.63 -23.34
CA PRO A 112 2.57 -4.00 -24.27
C PRO A 112 1.79 -3.14 -25.26
N MET A 113 2.26 -1.92 -25.50
CA MET A 113 1.75 -1.01 -26.52
C MET A 113 2.72 -0.94 -27.70
N TYR A 114 2.20 -0.81 -28.90
CA TYR A 114 3.00 -0.86 -30.12
C TYR A 114 2.77 0.37 -31.00
N ALA A 115 3.85 0.92 -31.57
CA ALA A 115 3.80 1.92 -32.61
C ALA A 115 4.62 1.46 -33.81
N ARG A 116 4.01 1.36 -35.00
CA ARG A 116 4.74 1.06 -36.25
C ARG A 116 5.47 2.31 -36.72
N LEU A 117 6.71 2.16 -37.14
CA LEU A 117 7.47 3.26 -37.74
C LEU A 117 6.99 3.53 -39.17
N ASP A 118 6.98 4.82 -39.57
CA ASP A 118 6.63 5.24 -40.90
C ASP A 118 7.55 4.58 -41.94
N ASN A 119 6.95 4.05 -43.00
CA ASN A 119 7.66 3.39 -44.11
C ASN A 119 8.61 2.25 -43.73
N SER A 120 8.32 1.55 -42.66
CA SER A 120 9.13 0.44 -42.12
C SER A 120 8.27 -0.65 -41.54
N ASP A 121 8.78 -1.89 -41.52
CA ASP A 121 8.16 -3.02 -40.78
C ASP A 121 8.67 -3.12 -39.34
N LYS A 122 9.32 -2.07 -38.85
CA LYS A 122 9.79 -1.97 -37.46
C LYS A 122 8.77 -1.30 -36.57
N TYR A 123 8.83 -1.66 -35.31
CA TYR A 123 7.92 -1.20 -34.24
C TYR A 123 8.69 -0.67 -33.05
N ILE A 124 8.09 0.26 -32.38
CA ILE A 124 8.38 0.61 -30.99
C ILE A 124 7.49 -0.24 -30.08
N ILE A 125 8.02 -0.71 -28.94
CA ILE A 125 7.26 -1.40 -27.91
C ILE A 125 7.36 -0.57 -26.64
N ALA A 126 6.23 -0.27 -26.00
CA ALA A 126 6.21 0.50 -24.76
C ALA A 126 5.41 -0.20 -23.68
N PHE A 127 5.83 -0.02 -22.43
CA PHE A 127 5.13 -0.45 -21.23
C PHE A 127 4.96 0.76 -20.32
N GLN A 128 3.73 1.07 -19.96
CA GLN A 128 3.41 2.22 -19.12
C GLN A 128 2.70 1.77 -17.83
N THR A 129 3.03 2.43 -16.75
CA THR A 129 2.38 2.25 -15.44
C THR A 129 2.21 3.60 -14.75
N ASP A 130 1.10 3.79 -14.05
CA ASP A 130 0.84 4.99 -13.24
C ASP A 130 1.43 4.88 -11.82
N GLY A 131 2.17 3.79 -11.52
CA GLY A 131 2.54 3.42 -10.17
C GLY A 131 1.34 2.80 -9.44
N LEU A 132 1.51 1.62 -8.90
CA LEU A 132 0.44 0.94 -8.18
C LEU A 132 0.52 1.29 -6.69
N GLU A 133 -0.58 1.81 -6.11
CA GLU A 133 -0.63 2.16 -4.69
C GLU A 133 -0.92 0.95 -3.79
N THR A 134 -1.53 -0.09 -4.36
CA THR A 134 -1.87 -1.33 -3.64
C THR A 134 -0.81 -2.39 -3.86
N ASP A 135 -0.67 -3.28 -2.88
CA ASP A 135 0.16 -4.50 -2.95
C ASP A 135 1.67 -4.30 -3.11
N LYS A 136 2.17 -3.05 -2.92
CA LYS A 136 3.63 -2.81 -2.83
C LYS A 136 4.24 -3.58 -1.64
N PRO A 137 5.49 -4.05 -1.76
CA PRO A 137 6.40 -3.90 -2.88
C PRO A 137 6.21 -4.99 -3.93
N TYR A 138 6.17 -4.61 -5.19
CA TYR A 138 6.20 -5.53 -6.33
C TYR A 138 7.62 -6.05 -6.56
N MET A 139 7.71 -7.30 -6.97
CA MET A 139 8.96 -7.95 -7.36
C MET A 139 8.91 -8.34 -8.84
N TRP A 140 10.06 -8.38 -9.48
CA TRP A 140 10.24 -8.98 -10.79
C TRP A 140 11.36 -10.01 -10.71
N ASP A 141 11.08 -11.22 -11.19
CA ASP A 141 11.98 -12.38 -11.12
C ASP A 141 12.54 -12.60 -9.69
N GLY A 142 11.62 -12.51 -8.68
CA GLY A 142 11.92 -12.70 -7.26
C GLY A 142 12.70 -11.57 -6.58
N LYS A 143 12.92 -10.41 -7.26
CA LYS A 143 13.64 -9.27 -6.69
C LYS A 143 12.81 -8.00 -6.73
N PRO A 144 12.72 -7.25 -5.62
CA PRO A 144 12.10 -5.94 -5.60
C PRO A 144 13.07 -4.90 -6.19
N TYR A 145 12.61 -4.09 -7.12
CA TYR A 145 13.38 -2.99 -7.68
C TYR A 145 12.82 -1.64 -7.25
N HIS A 146 13.68 -0.64 -7.17
CA HIS A 146 13.30 0.74 -7.01
C HIS A 146 14.11 1.61 -7.98
N ARG A 147 13.52 2.74 -8.34
CA ARG A 147 14.16 3.73 -9.20
C ARG A 147 14.44 4.99 -8.40
N HIS A 148 15.61 5.54 -8.59
CA HIS A 148 16.01 6.84 -8.06
C HIS A 148 16.66 7.60 -9.20
N ASP A 149 16.04 8.69 -9.59
CA ASP A 149 16.39 9.42 -10.80
C ASP A 149 16.34 8.47 -12.02
N SER A 150 17.39 8.38 -12.83
CA SER A 150 17.49 7.48 -13.99
C SER A 150 18.08 6.09 -13.64
N VAL A 151 18.37 5.82 -12.37
CA VAL A 151 19.02 4.57 -11.93
C VAL A 151 18.04 3.61 -11.30
N THR A 152 17.97 2.40 -11.82
CA THR A 152 17.22 1.29 -11.26
C THR A 152 18.17 0.34 -10.51
N SER A 153 17.83 -0.02 -9.29
CA SER A 153 18.58 -0.95 -8.45
C SER A 153 17.66 -1.83 -7.61
N VAL A 154 18.20 -2.92 -7.07
CA VAL A 154 17.46 -3.75 -6.11
C VAL A 154 17.13 -2.89 -4.90
N MET A 155 15.88 -2.98 -4.45
CA MET A 155 15.37 -2.20 -3.33
C MET A 155 16.11 -2.58 -2.03
N PRO A 156 16.60 -1.61 -1.24
CA PRO A 156 17.16 -1.88 0.07
C PRO A 156 16.16 -2.59 0.99
N ARG A 157 16.65 -3.54 1.79
CA ARG A 157 15.82 -4.34 2.70
C ARG A 157 14.92 -3.49 3.61
N GLU A 158 15.45 -2.41 4.15
CA GLU A 158 14.68 -1.52 5.03
C GLU A 158 13.51 -0.84 4.31
N LYS A 159 13.72 -0.42 3.04
CA LYS A 159 12.65 0.16 2.21
C LYS A 159 11.60 -0.90 1.87
N PHE A 160 12.04 -2.13 1.53
CA PHE A 160 11.15 -3.25 1.27
C PHE A 160 10.25 -3.55 2.48
N ILE A 161 10.84 -3.72 3.67
CA ILE A 161 10.10 -4.00 4.91
C ILE A 161 9.10 -2.87 5.18
N ARG A 162 9.51 -1.61 5.07
CA ARG A 162 8.63 -0.45 5.32
C ARG A 162 7.42 -0.43 4.38
N LEU A 163 7.63 -0.68 3.08
CA LEU A 163 6.53 -0.73 2.11
C LEU A 163 5.60 -1.91 2.41
N HIS A 164 6.17 -3.08 2.70
CA HIS A 164 5.42 -4.28 3.05
C HIS A 164 4.57 -4.07 4.31
N GLU A 165 5.15 -3.53 5.38
CA GLU A 165 4.44 -3.23 6.63
C GLU A 165 3.35 -2.17 6.44
N HIS A 166 3.61 -1.13 5.65
CA HIS A 166 2.62 -0.10 5.34
C HIS A 166 1.39 -0.69 4.63
N GLN A 167 1.60 -1.54 3.65
CA GLN A 167 0.51 -2.18 2.90
C GLN A 167 -0.24 -3.23 3.75
N HIS A 168 0.49 -4.06 4.48
CA HIS A 168 -0.11 -5.06 5.36
C HIS A 168 -0.76 -4.42 6.58
N GLY A 169 -0.20 -3.34 7.13
CA GLY A 169 -0.81 -2.57 8.22
C GLY A 169 -2.14 -1.93 7.83
N LEU A 170 -2.37 -1.64 6.54
CA LEU A 170 -3.66 -1.15 6.03
C LEU A 170 -4.67 -2.29 5.79
N LYS A 171 -4.21 -3.48 5.36
CA LYS A 171 -5.06 -4.66 5.10
C LYS A 171 -5.30 -5.50 6.36
N TYR A 172 -4.26 -5.67 7.17
CA TYR A 172 -4.29 -6.47 8.40
C TYR A 172 -4.32 -5.53 9.60
N LYS A 173 -5.50 -5.20 10.02
CA LYS A 173 -5.71 -4.57 11.32
C LYS A 173 -5.61 -5.67 12.35
N TRP A 174 -4.44 -5.81 12.99
CA TRP A 174 -4.17 -6.81 14.03
C TRP A 174 -5.29 -6.90 15.07
N GLU A 175 -5.85 -5.77 15.45
CA GLU A 175 -6.95 -5.69 16.38
C GLU A 175 -8.22 -6.41 15.91
N ASN A 176 -8.41 -6.54 14.60
CA ASN A 176 -9.56 -7.21 13.98
C ASN A 176 -9.32 -8.67 13.63
N GLU A 177 -8.10 -9.16 13.81
CA GLU A 177 -7.78 -10.57 13.60
C GLU A 177 -8.36 -11.42 14.72
N VAL A 178 -8.82 -12.60 14.34
CA VAL A 178 -9.29 -13.62 15.27
C VAL A 178 -8.09 -14.20 16.02
N ASN A 179 -8.17 -14.21 17.35
CA ASN A 179 -7.20 -14.87 18.20
C ASN A 179 -7.53 -16.37 18.30
N ALA A 180 -6.62 -17.22 17.84
CA ALA A 180 -6.86 -18.67 17.81
C ALA A 180 -6.87 -19.32 19.20
N THR A 181 -6.28 -18.69 20.20
CA THR A 181 -6.13 -19.25 21.56
C THR A 181 -7.07 -18.62 22.57
N LEU A 182 -7.60 -17.41 22.30
CA LEU A 182 -8.43 -16.67 23.23
C LEU A 182 -9.90 -17.09 23.12
N LYS A 183 -10.51 -17.34 24.28
CA LYS A 183 -11.93 -17.66 24.42
C LYS A 183 -12.67 -16.54 25.17
N ILE A 184 -14.00 -16.53 25.10
CA ILE A 184 -14.83 -15.53 25.81
C ILE A 184 -14.62 -15.64 27.33
N GLU A 185 -14.39 -16.84 27.86
CA GLU A 185 -14.15 -17.10 29.27
C GLU A 185 -12.84 -16.49 29.80
N ASP A 186 -11.88 -16.20 28.90
CA ASP A 186 -10.62 -15.55 29.24
C ASP A 186 -10.76 -14.03 29.38
N LEU A 187 -11.92 -13.47 29.02
CA LEU A 187 -12.25 -12.06 29.16
C LEU A 187 -12.86 -11.76 30.55
N ASP A 188 -12.62 -10.54 31.02
CA ASP A 188 -13.21 -10.05 32.28
C ASP A 188 -14.66 -9.58 32.06
N GLU A 189 -15.62 -10.45 32.36
CA GLU A 189 -17.04 -10.18 32.25
C GLU A 189 -17.48 -8.95 33.06
N ARG A 190 -16.92 -8.76 34.26
CA ARG A 190 -17.26 -7.61 35.11
C ARG A 190 -16.85 -6.30 34.46
N MET A 191 -15.66 -6.29 33.84
CA MET A 191 -15.17 -5.11 33.12
C MET A 191 -16.05 -4.84 31.91
N ILE A 192 -16.43 -5.85 31.12
CA ILE A 192 -17.34 -5.72 29.99
C ILE A 192 -18.64 -5.07 30.44
N MET A 193 -19.28 -5.60 31.50
CA MET A 193 -20.53 -5.06 31.98
C MET A 193 -20.38 -3.64 32.53
N ASN A 194 -19.29 -3.31 33.22
CA ASN A 194 -19.02 -1.94 33.67
C ASN A 194 -18.93 -0.95 32.53
N VAL A 195 -18.27 -1.31 31.44
CA VAL A 195 -18.17 -0.49 30.24
C VAL A 195 -19.54 -0.32 29.58
N VAL A 196 -20.33 -1.38 29.47
CA VAL A 196 -21.70 -1.32 28.92
C VAL A 196 -22.61 -0.43 29.77
N HIS A 197 -22.60 -0.59 31.07
CA HIS A 197 -23.34 0.30 32.01
C HIS A 197 -22.91 1.77 31.86
N GLY A 198 -21.60 2.02 31.70
CA GLY A 198 -21.08 3.36 31.45
C GLY A 198 -21.56 3.95 30.13
N ALA A 199 -21.62 3.14 29.07
CA ALA A 199 -22.08 3.55 27.75
C ALA A 199 -23.58 3.83 27.72
N VAL A 200 -24.39 3.01 28.40
CA VAL A 200 -25.84 3.24 28.54
C VAL A 200 -26.11 4.54 29.30
N ARG A 201 -25.43 4.77 30.44
CA ARG A 201 -25.59 6.01 31.21
C ARG A 201 -25.26 7.28 30.41
N ARG A 202 -24.34 7.17 29.45
CA ARG A 202 -23.92 8.28 28.55
C ARG A 202 -24.77 8.35 27.27
N GLY A 203 -25.83 7.53 27.14
CA GLY A 203 -26.71 7.50 25.97
C GLY A 203 -26.04 6.97 24.68
N ARG A 204 -24.90 6.24 24.82
CA ARG A 204 -24.19 5.65 23.69
C ARG A 204 -24.67 4.24 23.32
N LEU A 205 -25.34 3.57 24.23
CA LEU A 205 -26.01 2.30 24.04
C LEU A 205 -27.45 2.40 24.58
N SER A 206 -28.36 1.63 23.98
CA SER A 206 -29.71 1.49 24.48
C SER A 206 -29.76 0.70 25.79
N ASN A 207 -30.80 0.89 26.61
CA ASN A 207 -30.99 0.13 27.84
C ASN A 207 -31.09 -1.38 27.61
N ASP A 208 -31.54 -1.81 26.45
CA ASP A 208 -31.67 -3.23 26.08
C ASP A 208 -30.31 -3.96 26.13
N ALA A 209 -29.21 -3.23 25.88
CA ALA A 209 -27.87 -3.80 25.98
C ALA A 209 -27.51 -4.37 27.36
N LEU A 210 -28.19 -3.93 28.42
CA LEU A 210 -27.99 -4.46 29.78
C LEU A 210 -28.56 -5.86 29.94
N ASN A 211 -29.45 -6.30 29.05
CA ASN A 211 -30.08 -7.62 29.06
C ASN A 211 -29.39 -8.61 28.12
N ASP A 212 -28.45 -8.11 27.29
CA ASP A 212 -27.73 -8.95 26.33
C ASP A 212 -26.71 -9.84 27.05
N SER A 213 -26.49 -11.04 26.52
CA SER A 213 -25.37 -11.89 26.94
C SER A 213 -24.02 -11.27 26.59
N VAL A 214 -22.96 -11.61 27.32
CA VAL A 214 -21.59 -11.16 27.01
C VAL A 214 -21.22 -11.47 25.56
N SER A 215 -21.55 -12.66 25.07
CA SER A 215 -21.29 -13.04 23.66
C SER A 215 -22.01 -12.14 22.67
N THR A 216 -23.28 -11.79 22.93
CA THR A 216 -24.06 -10.86 22.11
C THR A 216 -23.45 -9.47 22.10
N LEU A 217 -23.07 -8.95 23.28
CA LEU A 217 -22.41 -7.66 23.43
C LEU A 217 -21.11 -7.58 22.65
N LEU A 218 -20.24 -8.58 22.80
CA LEU A 218 -18.96 -8.65 22.09
C LEU A 218 -19.14 -8.71 20.56
N THR A 219 -20.16 -9.44 20.09
CA THR A 219 -20.50 -9.52 18.67
C THR A 219 -20.97 -8.15 18.13
N ARG A 220 -21.86 -7.46 18.87
CA ARG A 220 -22.33 -6.10 18.51
C ARG A 220 -21.21 -5.07 18.51
N LEU A 221 -20.19 -5.25 19.36
CA LEU A 221 -18.99 -4.41 19.42
C LEU A 221 -17.92 -4.81 18.38
N ASN A 222 -18.19 -5.78 17.51
CA ASN A 222 -17.23 -6.34 16.53
C ASN A 222 -15.97 -6.94 17.17
N LEU A 223 -16.05 -7.42 18.41
CA LEU A 223 -14.97 -8.06 19.15
C LEU A 223 -14.99 -9.58 19.03
N VAL A 224 -16.06 -10.13 18.46
CA VAL A 224 -16.24 -11.56 18.11
C VAL A 224 -16.67 -11.64 16.65
N LYS A 225 -16.01 -12.48 15.87
CA LYS A 225 -16.31 -12.77 14.45
C LYS A 225 -16.45 -14.28 14.28
N ASN A 226 -17.56 -14.70 13.68
CA ASN A 226 -17.83 -16.13 13.45
C ASN A 226 -17.64 -17.01 14.69
N GLY A 227 -18.02 -16.51 15.87
CA GLY A 227 -17.89 -17.22 17.14
C GLY A 227 -16.48 -17.15 17.79
N SER A 228 -15.50 -16.54 17.15
CA SER A 228 -14.11 -16.43 17.63
C SER A 228 -13.78 -15.01 18.07
N VAL A 229 -13.00 -14.90 19.12
CA VAL A 229 -12.62 -13.63 19.77
C VAL A 229 -11.52 -12.92 18.97
N CYS A 230 -11.62 -11.61 18.77
CA CYS A 230 -10.58 -10.81 18.12
C CYS A 230 -9.50 -10.34 19.11
N ASN A 231 -8.30 -10.02 18.61
CA ASN A 231 -7.20 -9.50 19.44
C ASN A 231 -7.57 -8.23 20.21
N SER A 232 -8.42 -7.36 19.63
CA SER A 232 -8.93 -6.18 20.34
C SER A 232 -9.69 -6.51 21.61
N ALA A 233 -10.40 -7.63 21.68
CA ALA A 233 -11.09 -8.05 22.88
C ALA A 233 -10.11 -8.40 24.02
N ALA A 234 -8.95 -9.01 23.67
CA ALA A 234 -7.88 -9.28 24.64
C ALA A 234 -7.35 -7.98 25.26
N VAL A 235 -7.03 -6.98 24.44
CA VAL A 235 -6.50 -5.69 24.91
C VAL A 235 -7.52 -4.90 25.74
N LEU A 236 -8.81 -4.99 25.39
CA LEU A 236 -9.88 -4.31 26.11
C LEU A 236 -10.28 -5.03 27.39
N PHE A 237 -10.40 -6.36 27.36
CA PHE A 237 -11.09 -7.12 28.39
C PHE A 237 -10.36 -8.40 28.84
N GLY A 238 -9.13 -8.65 28.36
CA GLY A 238 -8.35 -9.81 28.77
C GLY A 238 -8.04 -9.83 30.28
N LYS A 239 -7.79 -11.01 30.82
CA LYS A 239 -7.32 -11.23 32.22
C LYS A 239 -5.82 -11.42 32.29
N ASP A 240 -5.21 -11.95 31.21
CA ASP A 240 -3.77 -12.13 31.07
C ASP A 240 -3.21 -11.32 29.91
N PHE A 241 -2.08 -10.68 30.14
CA PHE A 241 -1.41 -9.78 29.19
C PHE A 241 0.05 -10.16 28.93
N SER A 242 0.47 -11.38 29.28
CA SER A 242 1.84 -11.85 29.09
C SER A 242 2.31 -11.74 27.63
N ASP A 243 1.43 -12.08 26.70
CA ASP A 243 1.69 -12.08 25.26
C ASP A 243 1.35 -10.76 24.54
N TYR A 244 0.93 -9.74 25.28
CA TYR A 244 0.49 -8.45 24.76
C TYR A 244 1.41 -7.30 25.20
N PRO A 245 2.55 -7.05 24.50
CA PRO A 245 3.46 -5.95 24.84
C PRO A 245 2.80 -4.58 24.82
N GLN A 246 1.78 -4.37 24.01
CA GLN A 246 0.96 -3.15 23.94
C GLN A 246 0.12 -2.91 25.22
N CYS A 247 -0.07 -3.93 26.06
CA CYS A 247 -0.74 -3.84 27.34
C CYS A 247 0.21 -3.49 28.50
N ARG A 248 1.35 -2.87 28.20
CA ARG A 248 2.34 -2.40 29.15
C ARG A 248 2.54 -0.89 29.06
N LEU A 249 2.49 -0.22 30.20
CA LEU A 249 2.70 1.23 30.30
C LEU A 249 3.88 1.50 31.23
N ARG A 250 4.83 2.31 30.77
CA ARG A 250 5.91 2.85 31.60
C ARG A 250 5.71 4.33 31.78
N LEU A 251 5.72 4.78 33.01
CA LEU A 251 5.55 6.17 33.41
C LEU A 251 6.80 6.60 34.18
N ALA A 252 7.38 7.73 33.79
CA ALA A 252 8.58 8.23 34.43
C ALA A 252 8.52 9.74 34.62
N ARG A 253 8.88 10.21 35.80
CA ARG A 253 9.19 11.61 36.09
C ARG A 253 10.68 11.75 36.36
N PHE A 254 11.34 12.61 35.59
CA PHE A 254 12.77 12.88 35.72
C PHE A 254 13.02 14.14 36.54
N LYS A 255 14.20 14.22 37.17
CA LYS A 255 14.69 15.40 37.86
C LYS A 255 15.37 16.34 36.84
N GLY A 256 14.83 17.56 36.69
CA GLY A 256 15.35 18.53 35.72
C GLY A 256 15.01 18.16 34.28
N THR A 257 15.87 18.54 33.35
CA THR A 257 15.71 18.33 31.89
C THR A 257 16.43 17.07 31.38
N ASP A 258 17.29 16.47 32.20
CA ASP A 258 18.06 15.29 31.84
C ASP A 258 17.32 14.01 32.25
N LYS A 259 17.40 12.97 31.40
CA LYS A 259 16.78 11.68 31.64
C LYS A 259 17.64 10.71 32.48
N GLN A 260 18.53 11.26 33.32
CA GLN A 260 19.47 10.46 34.13
C GLN A 260 18.91 10.02 35.48
N TYR A 261 18.12 10.89 36.12
CA TYR A 261 17.62 10.62 37.49
C TYR A 261 16.10 10.63 37.50
N PHE A 262 15.53 9.51 37.96
CA PHE A 262 14.08 9.36 38.14
C PHE A 262 13.66 9.96 39.50
N ILE A 263 12.60 10.76 39.50
CA ILE A 263 11.86 11.14 40.70
C ILE A 263 10.80 10.05 40.98
N ASP A 264 10.16 9.54 39.95
CA ASP A 264 9.20 8.45 40.02
C ASP A 264 9.31 7.62 38.72
N ASN A 265 9.23 6.29 38.86
CA ASN A 265 9.26 5.36 37.74
C ASN A 265 8.33 4.20 38.04
N GLN A 266 7.28 4.07 37.25
CA GLN A 266 6.25 3.04 37.42
C GLN A 266 6.06 2.24 36.14
N GLN A 267 5.78 0.97 36.29
CA GLN A 267 5.40 0.08 35.20
C GLN A 267 4.07 -0.58 35.55
N HIS A 268 3.11 -0.49 34.63
CA HIS A 268 1.80 -1.09 34.75
C HIS A 268 1.57 -2.08 33.60
N VAL A 269 0.88 -3.17 33.92
CA VAL A 269 0.40 -4.18 32.96
C VAL A 269 -1.08 -4.34 33.21
N GLY A 270 -1.88 -4.30 32.18
CA GLY A 270 -3.33 -4.41 32.29
C GLY A 270 -4.05 -4.08 30.99
N ASN A 271 -5.38 -4.14 31.01
CA ASN A 271 -6.19 -3.71 29.89
C ASN A 271 -6.09 -2.19 29.68
N ILE A 272 -6.57 -1.72 28.53
CA ILE A 272 -6.45 -0.29 28.17
C ILE A 272 -7.10 0.65 29.20
N PHE A 273 -8.20 0.25 29.84
CA PHE A 273 -8.87 1.07 30.85
C PHE A 273 -8.01 1.21 32.11
N GLN A 274 -7.42 0.11 32.59
CA GLN A 274 -6.51 0.11 33.73
C GLN A 274 -5.25 0.93 33.45
N LEU A 275 -4.71 0.85 32.22
CA LEU A 275 -3.53 1.63 31.82
C LEU A 275 -3.85 3.13 31.75
N VAL A 276 -5.03 3.51 31.25
CA VAL A 276 -5.48 4.90 31.24
C VAL A 276 -5.64 5.42 32.66
N ASP A 277 -6.28 4.66 33.54
CA ASP A 277 -6.46 5.06 34.96
C ASP A 277 -5.11 5.24 35.67
N ALA A 278 -4.16 4.31 35.45
CA ALA A 278 -2.79 4.42 35.97
C ALA A 278 -2.05 5.66 35.43
N ALA A 279 -2.19 5.96 34.14
CA ALA A 279 -1.61 7.15 33.53
C ALA A 279 -2.19 8.43 34.15
N MET A 280 -3.51 8.49 34.28
CA MET A 280 -4.18 9.67 34.89
C MET A 280 -3.78 9.85 36.33
N ALA A 281 -3.75 8.78 37.13
CA ALA A 281 -3.30 8.84 38.51
C ALA A 281 -1.84 9.36 38.63
N PHE A 282 -0.96 8.88 37.75
CA PHE A 282 0.43 9.36 37.69
C PHE A 282 0.51 10.85 37.32
N PHE A 283 -0.23 11.30 36.33
CA PHE A 283 -0.28 12.71 35.94
C PHE A 283 -0.79 13.59 37.07
N PHE A 284 -1.91 13.24 37.70
CA PHE A 284 -2.44 14.03 38.82
C PHE A 284 -1.48 14.09 40.03
N LYS A 285 -0.71 13.02 40.28
CA LYS A 285 0.32 13.00 41.31
C LYS A 285 1.45 14.00 41.02
N HIS A 286 1.73 14.30 39.75
CA HIS A 286 2.94 15.02 39.35
C HIS A 286 2.71 16.37 38.66
N LEU A 287 1.46 16.75 38.39
CA LEU A 287 1.11 18.02 37.74
C LEU A 287 0.83 19.17 38.76
N ASN A 288 0.95 18.91 40.04
CA ASN A 288 0.79 19.94 41.11
C ASN A 288 2.10 20.65 41.40
#